data_78002f34dc9cd323c6d380b4348a6379
#
_entry.id   78002f34dc9cd323c6d380b4348a6379
#
_cell.length_a   1.000
_cell.length_b   1.000
_cell.length_c   1.000
_cell.angle_alpha   90.00
_cell.angle_beta   90.00
_cell.angle_gamma   90.00
#
_symmetry.space_group_name_H-M   'P 1'
#
loop_
_entity.id
_entity.type
_entity.pdbx_description
1 polymer ?
#
loop_
_entity_poly.entity_id
_entity_poly.type
_entity_poly.pdbx_seq_one_letter_code
_entity_poly.pdbx_strand_id
1 'polypeptide(L)'
;MKSDFYTAISQIAAERGIPKESIIDVMEKALITAYKRTLGTNPPPMEVTVRLDPVSGQARVYAEKQVVDEVFDDRFEIELAEAQKYKPDVQLGETVMVESTPNDFGRIAAQTAKQVVLQGIKEVEREHIYGEYMDREGELITATVQRMAKGNVILEMGKAEAILPPKEQVDNDRYYHGQRLKVYLMEIRKEDRGPRLIASRTHKNLILRLFEMEVPEIYNGTVEIKSIAREPGLRTKVAVAARQEGIDPVGSCVGMRGIRIQNIVNELNGEKIDVVQWSSDPKEFIANALSPAQVVEVHLNEDEHTALVIVPDKQLSLAIGKEGQNVRLAAKLTGWRIDIKSATALLEEERAAAEARGYAEAEQMQTEVELASARVESRKVRPDGTIVYQNAHYGPLGNDLIGETVQLRATSQKLYIYFHDKLIASYILVEGNAEGDEE
;
A
#
# COMPACT_ATOMS: atom_id res chain seq x y z
N MET A 1 -4.87 0.88 59.05
CA MET A 1 -5.41 -0.16 58.15
C MET A 1 -5.72 0.49 56.83
N LYS A 2 -5.24 -0.07 55.70
CA LYS A 2 -5.64 0.40 54.37
C LYS A 2 -7.11 0.05 54.22
N SER A 3 -7.95 1.00 53.83
CA SER A 3 -9.40 0.75 53.63
C SER A 3 -9.66 -0.24 52.51
N ASP A 4 -10.80 -0.92 52.55
CA ASP A 4 -11.25 -1.79 51.45
C ASP A 4 -11.27 -1.04 50.09
N PHE A 5 -11.56 0.26 50.14
CA PHE A 5 -11.54 1.15 49.00
C PHE A 5 -10.12 1.27 48.38
N TYR A 6 -9.10 1.55 49.17
CA TYR A 6 -7.72 1.61 48.69
C TYR A 6 -7.24 0.29 48.08
N THR A 7 -7.66 -0.83 48.73
CA THR A 7 -7.31 -2.16 48.26
C THR A 7 -7.98 -2.44 46.91
N ALA A 8 -9.27 -2.09 46.75
CA ALA A 8 -10.01 -2.26 45.49
C ALA A 8 -9.44 -1.43 44.34
N ILE A 9 -9.10 -0.15 44.59
CA ILE A 9 -8.46 0.70 43.58
C ILE A 9 -7.08 0.14 43.18
N SER A 10 -6.30 -0.31 44.17
CA SER A 10 -4.98 -0.89 43.92
C SER A 10 -5.06 -2.16 43.08
N GLN A 11 -6.07 -2.99 43.33
CA GLN A 11 -6.32 -4.20 42.57
C GLN A 11 -6.72 -3.89 41.14
N ILE A 12 -7.68 -2.96 40.94
CA ILE A 12 -8.11 -2.51 39.61
C ILE A 12 -6.94 -1.91 38.82
N ALA A 13 -6.12 -1.08 39.49
CA ALA A 13 -4.94 -0.47 38.89
C ALA A 13 -3.94 -1.52 38.39
N ALA A 14 -3.70 -2.56 39.20
CA ALA A 14 -2.79 -3.67 38.88
C ALA A 14 -3.35 -4.57 37.77
N GLU A 15 -4.63 -4.95 37.83
CA GLU A 15 -5.27 -5.83 36.85
C GLU A 15 -5.38 -5.17 35.48
N ARG A 16 -5.60 -3.84 35.43
CA ARG A 16 -5.80 -3.08 34.19
C ARG A 16 -4.54 -2.38 33.69
N GLY A 17 -3.49 -2.27 34.52
CA GLY A 17 -2.26 -1.56 34.19
C GLY A 17 -2.43 -0.05 34.12
N ILE A 18 -3.36 0.51 34.88
CA ILE A 18 -3.70 1.94 34.89
C ILE A 18 -3.12 2.59 36.17
N PRO A 19 -2.54 3.82 36.10
CA PRO A 19 -2.15 4.57 37.29
C PRO A 19 -3.33 4.80 38.23
N LYS A 20 -3.11 4.67 39.56
CA LYS A 20 -4.17 4.85 40.56
C LYS A 20 -4.75 6.26 40.52
N GLU A 21 -3.89 7.24 40.26
CA GLU A 21 -4.24 8.65 40.15
C GLU A 21 -5.27 8.89 39.05
N SER A 22 -5.11 8.21 37.92
CA SER A 22 -6.06 8.28 36.78
C SER A 22 -7.43 7.71 37.13
N ILE A 23 -7.47 6.65 37.95
CA ILE A 23 -8.73 6.07 38.43
C ILE A 23 -9.44 7.03 39.38
N ILE A 24 -8.69 7.66 40.30
CA ILE A 24 -9.23 8.66 41.25
C ILE A 24 -9.78 9.86 40.48
N ASP A 25 -9.06 10.39 39.50
CA ASP A 25 -9.49 11.50 38.65
C ASP A 25 -10.82 11.22 37.94
N VAL A 26 -10.95 10.02 37.37
CA VAL A 26 -12.19 9.58 36.73
C VAL A 26 -13.35 9.53 37.73
N MET A 27 -13.09 9.02 38.94
CA MET A 27 -14.10 8.97 40.00
C MET A 27 -14.51 10.37 40.45
N GLU A 28 -13.59 11.31 40.63
CA GLU A 28 -13.86 12.69 40.98
C GLU A 28 -14.73 13.39 39.93
N LYS A 29 -14.39 13.25 38.64
CA LYS A 29 -15.17 13.77 37.51
C LYS A 29 -16.59 13.19 37.45
N ALA A 30 -16.71 11.90 37.74
CA ALA A 30 -18.01 11.21 37.82
C ALA A 30 -18.86 11.76 38.95
N LEU A 31 -18.29 11.97 40.12
CA LEU A 31 -18.95 12.52 41.28
C LEU A 31 -19.38 13.98 41.11
N ILE A 32 -18.56 14.80 40.41
CA ILE A 32 -18.95 16.15 39.99
C ILE A 32 -20.21 16.12 39.14
N THR A 33 -20.22 15.21 38.14
CA THR A 33 -21.39 15.07 37.26
C THR A 33 -22.64 14.62 38.01
N ALA A 34 -22.47 13.68 38.97
CA ALA A 34 -23.54 13.21 39.84
C ALA A 34 -24.08 14.36 40.72
N TYR A 35 -23.21 15.12 41.35
CA TYR A 35 -23.60 16.26 42.18
C TYR A 35 -24.34 17.32 41.36
N LYS A 36 -23.84 17.70 40.18
CA LYS A 36 -24.53 18.69 39.32
C LYS A 36 -25.93 18.24 38.93
N ARG A 37 -26.18 16.95 38.78
CA ARG A 37 -27.54 16.40 38.53
C ARG A 37 -28.47 16.55 39.72
N THR A 38 -27.98 16.58 40.95
CA THR A 38 -28.81 16.81 42.16
C THR A 38 -29.25 18.26 42.31
N LEU A 39 -28.54 19.19 41.66
CA LEU A 39 -28.87 20.61 41.70
C LEU A 39 -30.04 21.02 40.79
N GLY A 40 -30.56 20.08 39.99
CA GLY A 40 -31.70 20.28 39.07
C GLY A 40 -31.34 20.37 37.61
N THR A 41 -32.36 20.68 36.78
CA THR A 41 -32.23 20.65 35.31
C THR A 41 -31.51 21.87 34.72
N ASN A 42 -31.35 22.93 35.45
CA ASN A 42 -30.74 24.18 34.97
C ASN A 42 -30.08 24.98 36.13
N PRO A 43 -29.06 24.40 36.81
CA PRO A 43 -28.38 25.16 37.87
C PRO A 43 -27.65 26.37 37.27
N PRO A 44 -27.50 27.47 38.00
CA PRO A 44 -26.64 28.57 37.58
C PRO A 44 -25.23 28.05 37.32
N PRO A 45 -24.48 28.71 36.43
CA PRO A 45 -23.07 28.33 36.19
C PRO A 45 -22.30 28.49 37.50
N MET A 46 -21.78 27.35 38.00
CA MET A 46 -20.99 27.32 39.23
C MET A 46 -19.84 26.31 39.06
N GLU A 47 -18.70 26.64 39.67
CA GLU A 47 -17.59 25.71 39.77
C GLU A 47 -17.88 24.70 40.88
N VAL A 48 -17.68 23.42 40.56
CA VAL A 48 -17.83 22.31 41.50
C VAL A 48 -16.59 21.44 41.41
N THR A 49 -15.96 21.22 42.54
CA THR A 49 -14.84 20.32 42.69
C THR A 49 -15.21 19.24 43.70
N VAL A 50 -14.90 17.99 43.36
CA VAL A 50 -15.00 16.85 44.31
C VAL A 50 -13.61 16.34 44.58
N ARG A 51 -13.29 16.14 45.84
CA ARG A 51 -12.05 15.50 46.28
C ARG A 51 -12.35 14.18 46.95
N LEU A 52 -11.69 13.15 46.45
CA LEU A 52 -11.79 11.81 47.01
C LEU A 52 -10.55 11.49 47.83
N ASP A 53 -10.74 11.20 49.11
CA ASP A 53 -9.64 10.71 49.94
C ASP A 53 -9.22 9.31 49.46
N PRO A 54 -8.00 9.13 48.95
CA PRO A 54 -7.56 7.86 48.39
C PRO A 54 -7.44 6.75 49.47
N VAL A 55 -7.38 7.08 50.74
CA VAL A 55 -7.23 6.13 51.84
C VAL A 55 -8.59 5.69 52.38
N SER A 56 -9.48 6.63 52.70
CA SER A 56 -10.79 6.35 53.29
C SER A 56 -11.89 6.11 52.25
N GLY A 57 -11.74 6.63 51.03
CA GLY A 57 -12.78 6.63 49.99
C GLY A 57 -13.87 7.65 50.26
N GLN A 58 -13.72 8.55 51.24
CA GLN A 58 -14.70 9.62 51.49
C GLN A 58 -14.61 10.68 50.40
N ALA A 59 -15.74 11.03 49.84
CA ALA A 59 -15.86 12.13 48.89
C ALA A 59 -16.33 13.39 49.57
N ARG A 60 -15.62 14.50 49.34
CA ARG A 60 -16.02 15.84 49.75
C ARG A 60 -16.31 16.70 48.54
N VAL A 61 -17.44 17.37 48.57
CA VAL A 61 -17.87 18.30 47.51
C VAL A 61 -17.57 19.72 47.92
N TYR A 62 -16.90 20.45 47.06
CA TYR A 62 -16.69 21.89 47.18
C TYR A 62 -17.45 22.54 46.02
N ALA A 63 -18.37 23.45 46.36
CA ALA A 63 -19.16 24.17 45.40
C ALA A 63 -18.93 25.70 45.56
N GLU A 64 -18.86 26.35 44.43
CA GLU A 64 -18.79 27.80 44.37
C GLU A 64 -20.15 28.37 44.75
N LYS A 65 -20.18 29.27 45.77
CA LYS A 65 -21.40 29.97 46.22
C LYS A 65 -21.20 31.48 46.11
N GLN A 66 -22.25 32.16 45.72
CA GLN A 66 -22.27 33.62 45.69
C GLN A 66 -22.48 34.18 47.09
N VAL A 67 -21.68 35.18 47.46
CA VAL A 67 -21.80 35.85 48.74
C VAL A 67 -22.91 36.90 48.68
N VAL A 68 -23.92 36.73 49.51
CA VAL A 68 -25.11 37.56 49.58
C VAL A 68 -25.35 38.11 51.01
N ASP A 69 -26.18 39.13 51.13
CA ASP A 69 -26.57 39.68 52.42
C ASP A 69 -27.69 38.84 53.07
N GLU A 70 -28.60 38.31 52.25
CA GLU A 70 -29.69 37.45 52.66
C GLU A 70 -29.76 36.22 51.72
N VAL A 71 -29.69 34.99 52.26
CA VAL A 71 -29.64 33.73 51.54
C VAL A 71 -31.07 33.30 51.15
N PHE A 72 -31.33 33.18 49.84
CA PHE A 72 -32.62 32.68 49.32
C PHE A 72 -32.51 31.19 48.96
N ASP A 73 -31.35 30.75 48.47
CA ASP A 73 -31.09 29.36 48.13
C ASP A 73 -29.70 28.93 48.66
N ASP A 74 -29.71 28.18 49.73
CA ASP A 74 -28.50 27.68 50.39
C ASP A 74 -27.58 26.77 49.55
N ARG A 75 -28.11 26.31 48.40
CA ARG A 75 -27.30 25.53 47.45
C ARG A 75 -26.34 26.40 46.65
N PHE A 76 -26.68 27.68 46.37
CA PHE A 76 -25.93 28.55 45.49
C PHE A 76 -25.43 29.82 46.20
N GLU A 77 -25.95 30.15 47.34
CA GLU A 77 -25.69 31.37 48.08
C GLU A 77 -25.11 31.10 49.48
N ILE A 78 -24.37 32.07 50.01
CA ILE A 78 -23.81 32.02 51.37
C ILE A 78 -23.83 33.44 51.95
N GLU A 79 -24.15 33.53 53.23
CA GLU A 79 -24.13 34.82 53.95
C GLU A 79 -22.68 35.32 54.12
N LEU A 80 -22.48 36.64 54.02
CA LEU A 80 -21.17 37.28 54.13
C LEU A 80 -20.42 36.88 55.41
N ALA A 81 -21.08 36.83 56.56
CA ALA A 81 -20.48 36.42 57.86
C ALA A 81 -19.96 34.97 57.85
N GLU A 82 -20.59 34.09 57.08
CA GLU A 82 -20.18 32.69 56.95
C GLU A 82 -19.08 32.55 55.90
N ALA A 83 -19.19 33.30 54.77
CA ALA A 83 -18.19 33.33 53.70
C ALA A 83 -16.81 33.80 54.18
N GLN A 84 -16.76 34.75 55.10
CA GLN A 84 -15.53 35.25 55.69
C GLN A 84 -14.73 34.19 56.47
N LYS A 85 -15.37 33.10 56.90
CA LYS A 85 -14.65 31.95 57.53
C LYS A 85 -13.79 31.20 56.53
N TYR A 86 -14.14 31.22 55.24
CA TYR A 86 -13.42 30.57 54.15
C TYR A 86 -12.45 31.51 53.43
N LYS A 87 -12.84 32.78 53.25
CA LYS A 87 -12.02 33.82 52.62
C LYS A 87 -12.23 35.13 53.41
N PRO A 88 -11.29 35.56 54.29
CA PRO A 88 -11.49 36.71 55.19
C PRO A 88 -11.82 38.02 54.50
N ASP A 89 -11.26 38.25 53.30
CA ASP A 89 -11.38 39.51 52.57
C ASP A 89 -12.51 39.50 51.51
N VAL A 90 -13.44 38.53 51.57
CA VAL A 90 -14.52 38.36 50.57
C VAL A 90 -15.56 39.49 50.76
N GLN A 91 -16.09 40.00 49.62
CA GLN A 91 -17.10 41.02 49.57
C GLN A 91 -18.44 40.48 49.02
N LEU A 92 -19.53 41.24 49.29
CA LEU A 92 -20.86 40.96 48.74
C LEU A 92 -20.78 40.90 47.18
N GLY A 93 -21.38 39.90 46.61
CA GLY A 93 -21.38 39.63 45.15
C GLY A 93 -20.19 38.84 44.62
N GLU A 94 -19.13 38.62 45.44
CA GLU A 94 -18.05 37.70 45.08
C GLU A 94 -18.46 36.25 45.27
N THR A 95 -17.65 35.30 44.75
CA THR A 95 -17.84 33.89 44.92
C THR A 95 -16.79 33.26 45.85
N VAL A 96 -17.18 32.24 46.57
CA VAL A 96 -16.31 31.51 47.48
C VAL A 96 -16.57 29.99 47.38
N MET A 97 -15.48 29.20 47.40
CA MET A 97 -15.57 27.73 47.42
C MET A 97 -15.88 27.24 48.85
N VAL A 98 -17.01 26.56 49.01
CA VAL A 98 -17.50 26.10 50.30
C VAL A 98 -17.68 24.56 50.25
N GLU A 99 -17.35 23.87 51.35
CA GLU A 99 -17.68 22.46 51.50
C GLU A 99 -19.21 22.30 51.58
N SER A 100 -19.78 21.69 50.54
CA SER A 100 -21.22 21.55 50.33
C SER A 100 -21.60 20.07 50.11
N THR A 101 -20.99 19.19 50.95
CA THR A 101 -21.26 17.75 50.82
C THR A 101 -22.65 17.42 51.39
N PRO A 102 -23.63 16.99 50.54
CA PRO A 102 -24.96 16.60 51.03
C PRO A 102 -24.93 15.35 51.91
N ASN A 103 -25.79 15.28 52.92
CA ASN A 103 -25.88 14.13 53.84
C ASN A 103 -26.20 12.82 53.09
N ASP A 104 -26.95 12.90 51.97
CA ASP A 104 -27.29 11.73 51.13
C ASP A 104 -26.31 11.50 50.01
N PHE A 105 -25.23 12.29 49.88
CA PHE A 105 -24.28 12.18 48.77
C PHE A 105 -23.65 10.79 48.67
N GLY A 106 -23.45 10.14 49.78
CA GLY A 106 -22.92 8.77 49.80
C GLY A 106 -23.81 7.72 49.03
N ARG A 107 -25.14 7.87 49.05
CA ARG A 107 -26.05 6.99 48.31
C ARG A 107 -26.09 7.32 46.83
N ILE A 108 -26.16 8.59 46.49
CA ILE A 108 -26.16 9.10 45.11
C ILE A 108 -24.82 8.80 44.46
N ALA A 109 -23.72 9.02 45.20
CA ALA A 109 -22.36 8.68 44.78
C ALA A 109 -22.23 7.19 44.48
N ALA A 110 -22.74 6.31 45.35
CA ALA A 110 -22.62 4.86 45.15
C ALA A 110 -23.34 4.33 43.90
N GLN A 111 -24.53 4.88 43.58
CA GLN A 111 -25.30 4.46 42.40
C GLN A 111 -24.75 5.03 41.09
N THR A 112 -24.43 6.33 41.06
CA THR A 112 -23.94 7.00 39.86
C THR A 112 -22.45 6.67 39.60
N ALA A 113 -21.65 6.59 40.67
CA ALA A 113 -20.24 6.24 40.57
C ALA A 113 -20.03 4.86 39.94
N LYS A 114 -20.84 3.87 40.27
CA LYS A 114 -20.67 2.52 39.69
C LYS A 114 -20.73 2.52 38.16
N GLN A 115 -21.66 3.25 37.58
CA GLN A 115 -21.86 3.25 36.13
C GLN A 115 -20.86 4.17 35.42
N VAL A 116 -20.63 5.38 35.96
CA VAL A 116 -19.73 6.37 35.37
C VAL A 116 -18.27 6.00 35.60
N VAL A 117 -17.92 5.42 36.76
CA VAL A 117 -16.60 4.88 37.06
C VAL A 117 -16.26 3.75 36.10
N LEU A 118 -17.19 2.81 35.86
CA LEU A 118 -16.96 1.72 34.91
C LEU A 118 -16.75 2.26 33.48
N GLN A 119 -17.45 3.30 33.10
CA GLN A 119 -17.30 3.91 31.79
C GLN A 119 -15.97 4.69 31.70
N GLY A 120 -15.65 5.47 32.73
CA GLY A 120 -14.41 6.25 32.77
C GLY A 120 -13.16 5.38 32.87
N ILE A 121 -13.20 4.28 33.62
CA ILE A 121 -12.10 3.30 33.65
C ILE A 121 -11.90 2.71 32.26
N LYS A 122 -12.96 2.37 31.54
CA LYS A 122 -12.85 1.88 30.16
C LYS A 122 -12.23 2.91 29.23
N GLU A 123 -12.51 4.18 29.42
CA GLU A 123 -11.96 5.28 28.61
C GLU A 123 -10.45 5.47 28.86
N VAL A 124 -10.04 5.48 30.13
CA VAL A 124 -8.62 5.53 30.51
C VAL A 124 -7.86 4.27 30.04
N GLU A 125 -8.48 3.09 30.17
CA GLU A 125 -7.91 1.84 29.63
C GLU A 125 -7.69 1.91 28.13
N ARG A 126 -8.63 2.48 27.38
CA ARG A 126 -8.53 2.68 25.93
C ARG A 126 -7.42 3.67 25.55
N GLU A 127 -7.31 4.78 26.29
CA GLU A 127 -6.26 5.75 26.07
C GLU A 127 -4.88 5.16 26.40
N HIS A 128 -4.79 4.38 27.44
CA HIS A 128 -3.55 3.68 27.82
C HIS A 128 -3.15 2.67 26.74
N ILE A 129 -4.09 1.84 26.26
CA ILE A 129 -3.85 0.90 25.15
C ILE A 129 -3.44 1.66 23.88
N TYR A 130 -4.09 2.77 23.58
CA TYR A 130 -3.71 3.60 22.41
C TYR A 130 -2.28 4.11 22.52
N GLY A 131 -1.88 4.64 23.69
CA GLY A 131 -0.52 5.12 23.92
C GLY A 131 0.52 3.98 23.85
N GLU A 132 0.21 2.80 24.42
CA GLU A 132 1.12 1.64 24.41
C GLU A 132 1.39 1.12 22.99
N TYR A 133 0.38 1.14 22.11
CA TYR A 133 0.52 0.58 20.77
C TYR A 133 0.87 1.62 19.70
N MET A 134 0.68 2.92 19.95
CA MET A 134 0.93 3.99 18.97
C MET A 134 2.37 3.97 18.45
N ASP A 135 3.34 3.73 19.32
CA ASP A 135 4.76 3.66 18.96
C ASP A 135 5.15 2.31 18.33
N ARG A 136 4.23 1.35 18.31
CA ARG A 136 4.45 0.00 17.78
C ARG A 136 3.84 -0.24 16.40
N GLU A 137 3.31 0.82 15.77
CA GLU A 137 2.88 0.75 14.38
C GLU A 137 4.06 0.37 13.49
N GLY A 138 3.85 -0.57 12.59
CA GLY A 138 4.93 -1.10 11.76
C GLY A 138 5.74 -2.23 12.38
N GLU A 139 5.40 -2.70 13.57
CA GLU A 139 6.06 -3.84 14.21
C GLU A 139 5.44 -5.19 13.84
N LEU A 140 6.25 -6.22 14.05
CA LEU A 140 5.82 -7.62 14.03
C LEU A 140 5.33 -8.02 15.41
N ILE A 141 4.06 -8.40 15.53
CA ILE A 141 3.46 -8.78 16.81
C ILE A 141 2.97 -10.22 16.74
N THR A 142 3.19 -10.96 17.83
CA THR A 142 2.58 -12.28 18.00
C THR A 142 1.17 -12.09 18.56
N ALA A 143 0.17 -12.57 17.84
CA ALA A 143 -1.23 -12.49 18.20
C ALA A 143 -1.87 -13.88 18.29
N THR A 144 -2.94 -13.99 19.06
CA THR A 144 -3.75 -15.21 19.18
C THR A 144 -5.12 -15.00 18.54
N VAL A 145 -5.55 -15.91 17.69
CA VAL A 145 -6.88 -15.85 17.09
C VAL A 145 -7.94 -16.09 18.17
N GLN A 146 -8.78 -15.09 18.41
CA GLN A 146 -9.85 -15.17 19.40
C GLN A 146 -11.16 -15.69 18.78
N ARG A 147 -11.60 -15.08 17.68
CA ARG A 147 -12.84 -15.43 16.96
C ARG A 147 -12.88 -14.87 15.55
N MET A 148 -13.82 -15.40 14.78
CA MET A 148 -14.21 -14.82 13.49
C MET A 148 -15.49 -14.00 13.67
N ALA A 149 -15.53 -12.78 13.12
CA ALA A 149 -16.69 -11.90 13.19
C ALA A 149 -16.89 -11.13 11.88
N LYS A 150 -18.00 -11.39 11.18
CA LYS A 150 -18.34 -10.72 9.90
C LYS A 150 -17.20 -10.75 8.87
N GLY A 151 -16.53 -11.90 8.73
CA GLY A 151 -15.39 -12.08 7.83
C GLY A 151 -14.03 -11.56 8.36
N ASN A 152 -14.03 -10.77 9.43
CA ASN A 152 -12.79 -10.36 10.09
C ASN A 152 -12.30 -11.43 11.06
N VAL A 153 -11.00 -11.60 11.17
CA VAL A 153 -10.37 -12.35 12.26
C VAL A 153 -10.06 -11.37 13.38
N ILE A 154 -10.59 -11.66 14.57
CA ILE A 154 -10.29 -10.89 15.79
C ILE A 154 -9.12 -11.55 16.47
N LEU A 155 -8.07 -10.77 16.69
CA LEU A 155 -6.81 -11.18 17.25
C LEU A 155 -6.63 -10.58 18.64
N GLU A 156 -6.19 -11.38 19.58
CA GLU A 156 -5.78 -10.95 20.91
C GLU A 156 -4.27 -10.68 20.89
N MET A 157 -3.89 -9.47 21.28
CA MET A 157 -2.51 -9.00 21.38
C MET A 157 -2.27 -8.45 22.79
N GLY A 158 -1.98 -9.34 23.76
CA GLY A 158 -1.87 -8.94 25.16
C GLY A 158 -3.19 -8.42 25.71
N LYS A 159 -3.28 -7.11 26.01
CA LYS A 159 -4.49 -6.46 26.52
C LYS A 159 -5.38 -5.84 25.44
N ALA A 160 -4.89 -5.80 24.21
CA ALA A 160 -5.59 -5.19 23.08
C ALA A 160 -6.17 -6.23 22.13
N GLU A 161 -7.28 -5.88 21.46
CA GLU A 161 -7.81 -6.62 20.33
C GLU A 161 -7.38 -5.92 19.02
N ALA A 162 -6.90 -6.72 18.04
CA ALA A 162 -6.68 -6.24 16.67
C ALA A 162 -7.64 -6.93 15.70
N ILE A 163 -7.86 -6.26 14.59
CA ILE A 163 -8.70 -6.77 13.51
C ILE A 163 -7.80 -7.10 12.32
N LEU A 164 -7.93 -8.31 11.81
CA LEU A 164 -7.36 -8.75 10.55
C LEU A 164 -8.50 -8.80 9.52
N PRO A 165 -8.68 -7.74 8.72
CA PRO A 165 -9.79 -7.67 7.76
C PRO A 165 -9.58 -8.64 6.59
N PRO A 166 -10.62 -9.03 5.83
CA PRO A 166 -10.54 -10.00 4.75
C PRO A 166 -9.45 -9.69 3.70
N LYS A 167 -9.24 -8.41 3.39
CA LYS A 167 -8.21 -7.98 2.43
C LYS A 167 -6.77 -8.20 2.92
N GLU A 168 -6.61 -8.30 4.22
CA GLU A 168 -5.32 -8.49 4.88
C GLU A 168 -5.10 -9.94 5.34
N GLN A 169 -6.06 -10.82 5.08
CA GLN A 169 -5.95 -12.26 5.29
C GLN A 169 -5.29 -12.93 4.10
N VAL A 170 -4.58 -14.01 4.36
CA VAL A 170 -3.97 -14.86 3.32
C VAL A 170 -4.85 -16.09 3.14
N ASP A 171 -5.19 -16.42 1.90
CA ASP A 171 -6.12 -17.52 1.58
C ASP A 171 -5.64 -18.90 2.08
N ASN A 172 -4.34 -19.11 2.14
CA ASN A 172 -3.73 -20.36 2.61
C ASN A 172 -3.64 -20.44 4.14
N ASP A 173 -3.86 -19.34 4.85
CA ASP A 173 -3.86 -19.31 6.30
C ASP A 173 -5.20 -19.86 6.83
N ARG A 174 -5.11 -20.79 7.75
CA ARG A 174 -6.30 -21.30 8.47
C ARG A 174 -6.37 -20.57 9.79
N TYR A 175 -7.45 -19.80 10.02
CA TYR A 175 -7.65 -19.05 11.25
C TYR A 175 -8.60 -19.79 12.16
N TYR A 176 -8.08 -20.42 13.23
CA TYR A 176 -8.89 -21.13 14.24
C TYR A 176 -8.62 -20.59 15.63
N HIS A 177 -9.60 -20.72 16.50
CA HIS A 177 -9.52 -20.22 17.88
C HIS A 177 -8.29 -20.79 18.61
N GLY A 178 -7.54 -19.92 19.28
CA GLY A 178 -6.33 -20.26 20.02
C GLY A 178 -5.05 -20.36 19.17
N GLN A 179 -5.14 -20.22 17.85
CA GLN A 179 -3.96 -20.22 16.99
C GLN A 179 -3.11 -18.98 17.25
N ARG A 180 -1.82 -19.19 17.44
CA ARG A 180 -0.83 -18.12 17.54
C ARG A 180 -0.20 -17.90 16.18
N LEU A 181 -0.11 -16.65 15.74
CA LEU A 181 0.49 -16.24 14.47
C LEU A 181 1.14 -14.86 14.62
N LYS A 182 2.13 -14.60 13.78
CA LYS A 182 2.75 -13.28 13.70
C LYS A 182 2.03 -12.43 12.68
N VAL A 183 1.74 -11.19 13.05
CA VAL A 183 1.07 -10.20 12.21
C VAL A 183 1.85 -8.91 12.17
N TYR A 184 1.76 -8.20 11.07
CA TYR A 184 2.26 -6.84 10.93
C TYR A 184 1.19 -5.87 11.42
N LEU A 185 1.50 -5.04 12.41
CA LEU A 185 0.61 -3.99 12.88
C LEU A 185 0.63 -2.84 11.88
N MET A 186 -0.41 -2.78 11.04
CA MET A 186 -0.43 -1.90 9.88
C MET A 186 -0.85 -0.47 10.23
N GLU A 187 -1.84 -0.34 11.12
CA GLU A 187 -2.46 0.95 11.43
C GLU A 187 -3.16 0.92 12.78
N ILE A 188 -3.11 2.05 13.48
CA ILE A 188 -3.81 2.27 14.74
C ILE A 188 -4.72 3.47 14.58
N ARG A 189 -6.03 3.25 14.64
CA ARG A 189 -7.05 4.30 14.55
C ARG A 189 -7.66 4.60 15.91
N LYS A 190 -7.79 5.87 16.23
CA LYS A 190 -8.59 6.29 17.38
C LYS A 190 -10.06 6.40 16.93
N GLU A 191 -10.91 5.55 17.48
CA GLU A 191 -12.37 5.56 17.26
C GLU A 191 -13.10 5.88 18.57
N ASP A 192 -14.36 6.34 18.49
CA ASP A 192 -15.18 6.69 19.68
C ASP A 192 -15.34 5.52 20.67
N ARG A 193 -15.27 4.28 20.17
CA ARG A 193 -15.38 3.06 20.98
C ARG A 193 -14.04 2.51 21.50
N GLY A 194 -12.94 3.19 21.21
CA GLY A 194 -11.59 2.82 21.61
C GLY A 194 -10.63 2.65 20.42
N PRO A 195 -9.34 2.39 20.69
CA PRO A 195 -8.35 2.21 19.64
C PRO A 195 -8.70 0.98 18.81
N ARG A 196 -8.61 1.14 17.49
CA ARG A 196 -8.79 0.07 16.55
C ARG A 196 -7.45 -0.26 15.92
N LEU A 197 -6.92 -1.41 16.25
CA LEU A 197 -5.67 -1.91 15.72
C LEU A 197 -5.95 -2.76 14.49
N ILE A 198 -5.31 -2.44 13.37
CA ILE A 198 -5.48 -3.17 12.11
C ILE A 198 -4.19 -3.95 11.85
N ALA A 199 -4.33 -5.25 11.80
CA ALA A 199 -3.25 -6.17 11.50
C ALA A 199 -3.29 -6.64 10.05
N SER A 200 -2.14 -7.00 9.49
CA SER A 200 -2.00 -7.54 8.16
C SER A 200 -1.12 -8.79 8.13
N ARG A 201 -1.53 -9.75 7.29
CA ARG A 201 -0.74 -10.92 6.88
C ARG A 201 -0.30 -10.82 5.41
N THR A 202 -0.89 -9.88 4.64
CA THR A 202 -0.58 -9.66 3.21
C THR A 202 0.49 -8.62 2.99
N HIS A 203 0.71 -7.71 3.93
CA HIS A 203 1.62 -6.58 3.77
C HIS A 203 3.08 -7.02 3.55
N LYS A 204 3.80 -6.38 2.62
CA LYS A 204 5.19 -6.72 2.30
C LYS A 204 6.15 -6.57 3.48
N ASN A 205 5.88 -5.60 4.37
CA ASN A 205 6.73 -5.37 5.54
C ASN A 205 6.64 -6.50 6.59
N LEU A 206 5.61 -7.37 6.53
CA LEU A 206 5.61 -8.60 7.31
C LEU A 206 6.87 -9.44 7.01
N ILE A 207 7.22 -9.57 5.72
CA ILE A 207 8.42 -10.28 5.28
C ILE A 207 9.67 -9.60 5.83
N LEU A 208 9.77 -8.26 5.66
CA LEU A 208 10.91 -7.48 6.17
C LEU A 208 11.13 -7.75 7.67
N ARG A 209 10.07 -7.65 8.50
CA ARG A 209 10.16 -7.86 9.95
C ARG A 209 10.48 -9.32 10.33
N LEU A 210 10.00 -10.29 9.54
CA LEU A 210 10.38 -11.69 9.75
C LEU A 210 11.86 -11.93 9.47
N PHE A 211 12.40 -11.32 8.42
CA PHE A 211 13.83 -11.38 8.14
C PHE A 211 14.67 -10.68 9.21
N GLU A 212 14.26 -9.50 9.68
CA GLU A 212 14.94 -8.81 10.80
C GLU A 212 15.00 -9.66 12.07
N MET A 213 13.97 -10.46 12.33
CA MET A 213 13.91 -11.34 13.48
C MET A 213 14.80 -12.59 13.34
N GLU A 214 14.85 -13.18 12.13
CA GLU A 214 15.54 -14.46 11.89
C GLU A 214 17.01 -14.29 11.46
N VAL A 215 17.36 -13.12 10.92
CA VAL A 215 18.67 -12.84 10.31
C VAL A 215 19.37 -11.72 11.03
N PRO A 216 20.30 -12.03 11.95
CA PRO A 216 21.02 -11.01 12.72
C PRO A 216 21.77 -10.00 11.85
N GLU A 217 22.26 -10.42 10.67
CA GLU A 217 22.97 -9.58 9.72
C GLU A 217 22.06 -8.51 9.10
N ILE A 218 20.74 -8.76 9.00
CA ILE A 218 19.75 -7.75 8.59
C ILE A 218 19.43 -6.84 9.78
N TYR A 219 19.23 -7.42 10.97
CA TYR A 219 18.92 -6.64 12.17
C TYR A 219 20.00 -5.61 12.52
N ASN A 220 21.29 -5.99 12.39
CA ASN A 220 22.41 -5.10 12.66
C ASN A 220 22.80 -4.21 11.45
N GLY A 221 22.11 -4.35 10.32
CA GLY A 221 22.32 -3.54 9.13
C GLY A 221 23.54 -3.92 8.28
N THR A 222 24.16 -5.07 8.52
CA THR A 222 25.30 -5.58 7.70
C THR A 222 24.82 -6.06 6.34
N VAL A 223 23.61 -6.66 6.28
CA VAL A 223 22.88 -7.01 5.09
C VAL A 223 21.62 -6.15 5.02
N GLU A 224 21.30 -5.66 3.83
CA GLU A 224 20.13 -4.80 3.58
C GLU A 224 19.18 -5.45 2.60
N ILE A 225 17.87 -5.42 2.91
CA ILE A 225 16.82 -5.77 1.94
C ILE A 225 16.55 -4.54 1.06
N LYS A 226 16.85 -4.64 -0.23
CA LYS A 226 16.68 -3.58 -1.22
C LYS A 226 15.25 -3.51 -1.77
N SER A 227 14.65 -4.65 -2.04
CA SER A 227 13.28 -4.72 -2.55
C SER A 227 12.62 -6.04 -2.21
N ILE A 228 11.28 -6.03 -2.14
CA ILE A 228 10.44 -7.21 -1.90
C ILE A 228 9.30 -7.20 -2.91
N ALA A 229 9.14 -8.30 -3.64
CA ALA A 229 8.00 -8.57 -4.48
C ALA A 229 7.25 -9.78 -3.92
N ARG A 230 5.97 -9.60 -3.54
CA ARG A 230 5.19 -10.61 -2.82
C ARG A 230 3.86 -10.90 -3.50
N GLU A 231 3.53 -12.16 -3.60
CA GLU A 231 2.19 -12.69 -3.81
C GLU A 231 1.81 -13.48 -2.55
N PRO A 232 1.02 -12.85 -1.63
CA PRO A 232 0.76 -13.41 -0.30
C PRO A 232 0.22 -14.84 -0.35
N GLY A 233 0.79 -15.72 0.49
CA GLY A 233 0.42 -17.13 0.55
C GLY A 233 0.95 -18.01 -0.59
N LEU A 234 1.55 -17.44 -1.61
CA LEU A 234 2.06 -18.17 -2.77
C LEU A 234 3.60 -18.12 -2.86
N ARG A 235 4.14 -16.94 -3.16
CA ARG A 235 5.58 -16.77 -3.35
C ARG A 235 6.03 -15.34 -3.12
N THR A 236 7.22 -15.19 -2.57
CA THR A 236 7.89 -13.90 -2.36
C THR A 236 9.32 -13.95 -2.91
N LYS A 237 9.75 -12.87 -3.56
CA LYS A 237 11.14 -12.62 -3.90
C LYS A 237 11.69 -11.47 -3.08
N VAL A 238 12.88 -11.65 -2.52
CA VAL A 238 13.56 -10.68 -1.67
C VAL A 238 14.94 -10.40 -2.23
N ALA A 239 15.21 -9.16 -2.62
CA ALA A 239 16.51 -8.73 -3.09
C ALA A 239 17.34 -8.18 -1.92
N VAL A 240 18.52 -8.74 -1.73
CA VAL A 240 19.43 -8.43 -0.61
C VAL A 240 20.80 -7.98 -1.11
N ALA A 241 21.43 -7.05 -0.38
CA ALA A 241 22.77 -6.58 -0.64
C ALA A 241 23.58 -6.53 0.65
N ALA A 242 24.86 -6.85 0.58
CA ALA A 242 25.79 -6.62 1.70
C ALA A 242 26.28 -5.16 1.68
N ARG A 243 26.35 -4.55 2.86
CA ARG A 243 26.98 -3.23 3.04
C ARG A 243 28.50 -3.31 3.28
N GLN A 244 29.00 -4.49 3.60
CA GLN A 244 30.40 -4.75 3.86
C GLN A 244 30.95 -5.78 2.89
N GLU A 245 32.16 -5.57 2.41
CA GLU A 245 32.86 -6.52 1.56
C GLU A 245 33.13 -7.84 2.29
N GLY A 246 33.06 -8.95 1.57
CA GLY A 246 33.33 -10.29 2.08
C GLY A 246 32.14 -10.98 2.76
N ILE A 247 30.97 -10.33 2.82
CA ILE A 247 29.73 -10.95 3.33
C ILE A 247 28.87 -11.44 2.17
N ASP A 248 28.45 -12.70 2.24
CA ASP A 248 27.45 -13.26 1.34
C ASP A 248 26.04 -12.90 1.85
N PRO A 249 25.33 -11.96 1.19
CA PRO A 249 24.02 -11.53 1.67
C PRO A 249 22.95 -12.60 1.51
N VAL A 250 23.05 -13.42 0.46
CA VAL A 250 22.08 -14.51 0.20
C VAL A 250 22.29 -15.65 1.20
N GLY A 251 23.53 -16.09 1.37
CA GLY A 251 23.89 -17.12 2.34
C GLY A 251 23.52 -16.75 3.77
N SER A 252 23.70 -15.49 4.17
CA SER A 252 23.28 -14.97 5.48
C SER A 252 21.77 -15.09 5.72
N CYS A 253 20.97 -14.77 4.72
CA CYS A 253 19.51 -14.87 4.78
C CYS A 253 18.99 -16.31 4.75
N VAL A 254 19.59 -17.17 3.93
CA VAL A 254 19.21 -18.57 3.82
C VAL A 254 19.61 -19.35 5.07
N GLY A 255 20.80 -19.06 5.60
CA GLY A 255 21.35 -19.71 6.76
C GLY A 255 21.86 -21.14 6.47
N MET A 256 22.52 -21.72 7.48
CA MET A 256 23.10 -23.06 7.34
C MET A 256 22.02 -24.08 7.02
N ARG A 257 22.18 -24.80 5.89
CA ARG A 257 21.20 -25.78 5.36
C ARG A 257 19.77 -25.22 5.16
N GLY A 258 19.64 -23.90 5.00
CA GLY A 258 18.35 -23.27 4.76
C GLY A 258 17.46 -23.12 5.99
N ILE A 259 17.98 -23.25 7.22
CA ILE A 259 17.16 -23.25 8.44
C ILE A 259 16.45 -21.92 8.62
N ARG A 260 17.15 -20.77 8.42
CA ARG A 260 16.58 -19.45 8.65
C ARG A 260 15.41 -19.19 7.69
N ILE A 261 15.61 -19.41 6.40
CA ILE A 261 14.54 -19.21 5.42
C ILE A 261 13.38 -20.18 5.65
N GLN A 262 13.65 -21.41 6.09
CA GLN A 262 12.62 -22.38 6.38
C GLN A 262 11.75 -21.98 7.58
N ASN A 263 12.32 -21.34 8.60
CA ASN A 263 11.57 -20.80 9.73
C ASN A 263 10.57 -19.73 9.26
N ILE A 264 11.01 -18.83 8.35
CA ILE A 264 10.12 -17.81 7.79
C ILE A 264 9.02 -18.45 6.93
N VAL A 265 9.37 -19.41 6.08
CA VAL A 265 8.40 -20.17 5.25
C VAL A 265 7.36 -20.88 6.12
N ASN A 266 7.78 -21.48 7.23
CA ASN A 266 6.88 -22.14 8.17
C ASN A 266 5.92 -21.16 8.87
N GLU A 267 6.42 -19.98 9.28
CA GLU A 267 5.58 -18.92 9.87
C GLU A 267 4.52 -18.41 8.87
N LEU A 268 4.84 -18.45 7.57
CA LEU A 268 3.96 -18.03 6.48
C LEU A 268 3.15 -19.20 5.86
N ASN A 269 3.02 -20.32 6.59
CA ASN A 269 2.24 -21.50 6.19
C ASN A 269 2.61 -22.04 4.80
N GLY A 270 3.90 -22.01 4.45
CA GLY A 270 4.42 -22.58 3.21
C GLY A 270 4.54 -21.61 2.04
N GLU A 271 4.37 -20.30 2.24
CA GLU A 271 4.70 -19.28 1.23
C GLU A 271 6.18 -19.42 0.83
N LYS A 272 6.43 -19.67 -0.45
CA LYS A 272 7.81 -19.87 -0.95
C LYS A 272 8.56 -18.56 -0.98
N ILE A 273 9.82 -18.57 -0.57
CA ILE A 273 10.66 -17.37 -0.54
C ILE A 273 11.93 -17.61 -1.34
N ASP A 274 12.17 -16.77 -2.35
CA ASP A 274 13.40 -16.71 -3.12
C ASP A 274 14.21 -15.50 -2.66
N VAL A 275 15.40 -15.74 -2.13
CA VAL A 275 16.37 -14.69 -1.81
C VAL A 275 17.31 -14.54 -2.98
N VAL A 276 17.44 -13.32 -3.51
CA VAL A 276 18.29 -13.04 -4.68
C VAL A 276 19.24 -11.89 -4.35
N GLN A 277 20.42 -11.95 -4.94
CA GLN A 277 21.40 -10.88 -4.78
C GLN A 277 20.98 -9.66 -5.60
N TRP A 278 20.92 -8.52 -4.93
CA TRP A 278 20.73 -7.24 -5.58
C TRP A 278 22.02 -6.80 -6.27
N SER A 279 21.94 -6.18 -7.43
CA SER A 279 23.04 -5.52 -8.11
C SER A 279 22.63 -4.13 -8.56
N SER A 280 23.61 -3.22 -8.62
CA SER A 280 23.43 -1.90 -9.23
C SER A 280 23.38 -1.94 -10.75
N ASP A 281 23.91 -3.01 -11.37
CA ASP A 281 23.74 -3.30 -12.79
C ASP A 281 22.35 -3.90 -13.01
N PRO A 282 21.45 -3.23 -13.77
CA PRO A 282 20.13 -3.74 -14.05
C PRO A 282 20.13 -5.09 -14.76
N LYS A 283 21.09 -5.36 -15.64
CA LYS A 283 21.19 -6.64 -16.35
C LYS A 283 21.44 -7.79 -15.39
N GLU A 284 22.42 -7.62 -14.51
CA GLU A 284 22.75 -8.61 -13.49
C GLU A 284 21.58 -8.79 -12.52
N PHE A 285 20.96 -7.69 -12.08
CA PHE A 285 19.84 -7.75 -11.14
C PHE A 285 18.62 -8.47 -11.72
N ILE A 286 18.29 -8.22 -13.00
CA ILE A 286 17.20 -8.91 -13.70
C ILE A 286 17.50 -10.42 -13.83
N ALA A 287 18.74 -10.76 -14.19
CA ALA A 287 19.17 -12.15 -14.27
C ALA A 287 19.03 -12.87 -12.92
N ASN A 288 19.52 -12.24 -11.83
CA ASN A 288 19.39 -12.78 -10.47
C ASN A 288 17.92 -12.89 -10.01
N ALA A 289 17.09 -11.93 -10.38
CA ALA A 289 15.66 -11.90 -10.01
C ALA A 289 14.87 -13.05 -10.67
N LEU A 290 15.31 -13.58 -11.80
CA LEU A 290 14.69 -14.73 -12.47
C LEU A 290 15.08 -16.07 -11.88
N SER A 291 16.01 -16.10 -10.89
CA SER A 291 16.34 -17.33 -10.17
C SER A 291 15.05 -18.10 -9.76
N PRO A 292 15.04 -19.46 -9.86
CA PRO A 292 16.18 -20.35 -10.11
C PRO A 292 16.49 -20.59 -11.59
N ALA A 293 15.84 -19.90 -12.55
CA ALA A 293 16.16 -20.05 -13.97
C ALA A 293 17.52 -19.42 -14.30
N GLN A 294 18.26 -20.06 -15.20
CA GLN A 294 19.52 -19.53 -15.72
C GLN A 294 19.23 -18.61 -16.91
N VAL A 295 19.85 -17.44 -16.91
CA VAL A 295 19.75 -16.45 -17.98
C VAL A 295 21.02 -16.49 -18.82
N VAL A 296 20.89 -16.42 -20.13
CA VAL A 296 22.00 -16.34 -21.08
C VAL A 296 22.42 -14.90 -21.27
N GLU A 297 21.44 -14.04 -21.58
CA GLU A 297 21.69 -12.63 -21.90
C GLU A 297 20.48 -11.75 -21.53
N VAL A 298 20.74 -10.47 -21.26
CA VAL A 298 19.72 -9.46 -20.98
C VAL A 298 19.99 -8.23 -21.85
N HIS A 299 19.01 -7.88 -22.68
CA HIS A 299 19.02 -6.66 -23.49
C HIS A 299 18.06 -5.65 -22.88
N LEU A 300 18.57 -4.45 -22.58
CA LEU A 300 17.78 -3.37 -21.98
C LEU A 300 17.39 -2.34 -23.04
N ASN A 301 16.14 -1.92 -23.00
CA ASN A 301 15.64 -0.71 -23.64
C ASN A 301 15.31 0.29 -22.54
N GLU A 302 16.20 1.26 -22.32
CA GLU A 302 16.08 2.25 -21.24
C GLU A 302 14.91 3.21 -21.51
N ASP A 303 14.65 3.56 -22.75
CA ASP A 303 13.58 4.49 -23.12
C ASP A 303 12.18 3.96 -22.74
N GLU A 304 11.95 2.67 -22.95
CA GLU A 304 10.69 2.00 -22.63
C GLU A 304 10.68 1.30 -21.29
N HIS A 305 11.83 1.31 -20.59
CA HIS A 305 12.02 0.57 -19.33
C HIS A 305 11.69 -0.91 -19.44
N THR A 306 12.10 -1.53 -20.58
CA THR A 306 11.85 -2.93 -20.90
C THR A 306 13.15 -3.72 -20.98
N ALA A 307 13.09 -4.99 -20.63
CA ALA A 307 14.20 -5.93 -20.69
C ALA A 307 13.79 -7.18 -21.47
N LEU A 308 14.49 -7.47 -22.54
CA LEU A 308 14.40 -8.76 -23.23
C LEU A 308 15.43 -9.72 -22.64
N VAL A 309 14.95 -10.81 -22.08
CA VAL A 309 15.79 -11.83 -21.41
C VAL A 309 15.82 -13.09 -22.25
N ILE A 310 17.01 -13.55 -22.58
CA ILE A 310 17.24 -14.76 -23.34
C ILE A 310 17.59 -15.88 -22.38
N VAL A 311 16.88 -17.00 -22.49
CA VAL A 311 17.10 -18.18 -21.67
C VAL A 311 17.29 -19.41 -22.55
N PRO A 312 17.98 -20.46 -22.05
CA PRO A 312 18.01 -21.75 -22.74
C PRO A 312 16.59 -22.31 -22.86
N ASP A 313 16.27 -23.02 -23.95
CA ASP A 313 14.92 -23.56 -24.19
C ASP A 313 14.37 -24.38 -23.01
N LYS A 314 15.24 -25.18 -22.38
CA LYS A 314 14.90 -26.01 -21.22
C LYS A 314 14.55 -25.20 -19.97
N GLN A 315 14.98 -23.94 -19.93
CA GLN A 315 14.74 -23.03 -18.79
C GLN A 315 13.55 -22.10 -19.00
N LEU A 316 12.99 -22.03 -20.21
CA LEU A 316 11.91 -21.09 -20.54
C LEU A 316 10.70 -21.21 -19.60
N SER A 317 10.21 -22.43 -19.40
CA SER A 317 9.09 -22.69 -18.49
C SER A 317 9.41 -22.33 -17.03
N LEU A 318 10.66 -22.51 -16.59
CA LEU A 318 11.10 -22.15 -15.24
C LEU A 318 11.24 -20.64 -15.08
N ALA A 319 11.76 -19.95 -16.10
CA ALA A 319 11.92 -18.49 -16.12
C ALA A 319 10.56 -17.79 -16.08
N ILE A 320 9.58 -18.27 -16.85
CA ILE A 320 8.21 -17.76 -16.83
C ILE A 320 7.54 -18.14 -15.51
N GLY A 321 7.67 -19.39 -15.07
CA GLY A 321 7.01 -19.95 -13.90
C GLY A 321 5.54 -20.29 -14.14
N LYS A 322 4.90 -20.95 -13.16
CA LYS A 322 3.47 -21.28 -13.21
C LYS A 322 2.66 -20.00 -13.35
N GLU A 323 1.80 -19.91 -14.37
CA GLU A 323 0.94 -18.74 -14.62
C GLU A 323 1.71 -17.41 -14.73
N GLY A 324 2.99 -17.44 -15.13
CA GLY A 324 3.83 -16.26 -15.23
C GLY A 324 4.29 -15.70 -13.88
N GLN A 325 4.18 -16.46 -12.78
CA GLN A 325 4.49 -15.98 -11.43
C GLN A 325 5.95 -15.55 -11.28
N ASN A 326 6.90 -16.33 -11.81
CA ASN A 326 8.31 -16.02 -11.63
C ASN A 326 8.70 -14.71 -12.32
N VAL A 327 8.32 -14.54 -13.60
CA VAL A 327 8.61 -13.31 -14.35
C VAL A 327 7.86 -12.11 -13.78
N ARG A 328 6.60 -12.29 -13.35
CA ARG A 328 5.80 -11.20 -12.74
C ARG A 328 6.41 -10.71 -11.42
N LEU A 329 6.88 -11.61 -10.57
CA LEU A 329 7.58 -11.26 -9.34
C LEU A 329 8.93 -10.61 -9.62
N ALA A 330 9.70 -11.12 -10.59
CA ALA A 330 10.97 -10.52 -11.01
C ALA A 330 10.75 -9.10 -11.55
N ALA A 331 9.74 -8.88 -12.38
CA ALA A 331 9.39 -7.56 -12.87
C ALA A 331 9.04 -6.57 -11.74
N LYS A 332 8.20 -7.00 -10.77
CA LYS A 332 7.88 -6.19 -9.58
C LYS A 332 9.09 -5.91 -8.69
N LEU A 333 10.01 -6.86 -8.59
CA LEU A 333 11.21 -6.76 -7.75
C LEU A 333 12.21 -5.77 -8.32
N THR A 334 12.42 -5.81 -9.63
CA THR A 334 13.43 -5.01 -10.36
C THR A 334 12.90 -3.66 -10.82
N GLY A 335 11.57 -3.55 -10.99
CA GLY A 335 10.92 -2.38 -11.57
C GLY A 335 10.94 -2.35 -13.10
N TRP A 336 11.49 -3.37 -13.78
CA TRP A 336 11.56 -3.48 -15.22
C TRP A 336 10.41 -4.33 -15.78
N ARG A 337 9.93 -3.97 -16.95
CA ARG A 337 9.05 -4.85 -17.72
C ARG A 337 9.91 -5.91 -18.40
N ILE A 338 9.71 -7.18 -18.03
CA ILE A 338 10.54 -8.29 -18.49
C ILE A 338 9.79 -9.12 -19.54
N ASP A 339 10.39 -9.28 -20.71
CA ASP A 339 9.99 -10.20 -21.75
C ASP A 339 11.03 -11.33 -21.85
N ILE A 340 10.56 -12.58 -21.99
CA ILE A 340 11.44 -13.75 -21.97
C ILE A 340 11.29 -14.51 -23.28
N LYS A 341 12.43 -14.76 -23.97
CA LYS A 341 12.49 -15.59 -25.16
C LYS A 341 13.49 -16.72 -24.99
N SER A 342 13.22 -17.85 -25.64
CA SER A 342 14.23 -18.90 -25.73
C SER A 342 15.29 -18.54 -26.77
N ALA A 343 16.49 -19.07 -26.61
CA ALA A 343 17.58 -18.85 -27.54
C ALA A 343 17.23 -19.29 -28.98
N THR A 344 16.52 -20.40 -29.11
CA THR A 344 16.06 -20.89 -30.42
C THR A 344 15.03 -19.95 -31.05
N ALA A 345 14.04 -19.47 -30.29
CA ALA A 345 13.01 -18.56 -30.80
C ALA A 345 13.60 -17.22 -31.28
N LEU A 346 14.62 -16.70 -30.58
CA LEU A 346 15.32 -15.49 -31.02
C LEU A 346 16.04 -15.71 -32.35
N LEU A 347 16.77 -16.83 -32.49
CA LEU A 347 17.46 -17.18 -33.74
C LEU A 347 16.51 -17.38 -34.93
N GLU A 348 15.34 -17.96 -34.70
CA GLU A 348 14.29 -18.10 -35.72
C GLU A 348 13.72 -16.77 -36.16
N GLU A 349 13.44 -15.87 -35.22
CA GLU A 349 12.97 -14.51 -35.54
C GLU A 349 14.03 -13.71 -36.31
N GLU A 350 15.30 -13.79 -35.92
CA GLU A 350 16.41 -13.12 -36.64
C GLU A 350 16.57 -13.64 -38.06
N ARG A 351 16.45 -14.97 -38.26
CA ARG A 351 16.46 -15.60 -39.60
C ARG A 351 15.30 -15.11 -40.42
N ALA A 352 14.09 -15.17 -39.91
CA ALA A 352 12.91 -14.72 -40.62
C ALA A 352 12.99 -13.24 -40.97
N ALA A 353 13.51 -12.39 -40.07
CA ALA A 353 13.73 -10.98 -40.36
C ALA A 353 14.84 -10.74 -41.40
N ALA A 354 15.88 -11.55 -41.41
CA ALA A 354 16.94 -11.47 -42.43
C ALA A 354 16.45 -11.92 -43.81
N GLU A 355 15.66 -13.00 -43.87
CA GLU A 355 15.02 -13.48 -45.10
C GLU A 355 14.06 -12.42 -45.66
N ALA A 356 13.20 -11.84 -44.81
CA ALA A 356 12.27 -10.78 -45.20
C ALA A 356 12.99 -9.55 -45.73
N ARG A 357 14.12 -9.15 -45.16
CA ARG A 357 14.96 -8.06 -45.67
C ARG A 357 15.59 -8.42 -47.01
N GLY A 358 16.11 -9.63 -47.15
CA GLY A 358 16.68 -10.10 -48.41
C GLY A 358 15.66 -10.10 -49.56
N TYR A 359 14.42 -10.54 -49.28
CA TYR A 359 13.33 -10.46 -50.30
C TYR A 359 13.00 -9.00 -50.67
N ALA A 360 12.93 -8.09 -49.69
CA ALA A 360 12.65 -6.69 -49.95
C ALA A 360 13.77 -5.99 -50.78
N GLU A 361 15.02 -6.28 -50.47
CA GLU A 361 16.19 -5.77 -51.21
C GLU A 361 16.22 -6.33 -52.64
N ALA A 362 15.94 -7.64 -52.81
CA ALA A 362 15.87 -8.27 -54.13
C ALA A 362 14.73 -7.67 -55.00
N GLU A 363 13.55 -7.43 -54.40
CA GLU A 363 12.42 -6.79 -55.12
C GLU A 363 12.74 -5.35 -55.49
N GLN A 364 13.42 -4.59 -54.64
CA GLN A 364 13.87 -3.24 -54.98
C GLN A 364 14.87 -3.23 -56.12
N MET A 365 15.87 -4.11 -56.05
CA MET A 365 16.89 -4.22 -57.12
C MET A 365 16.28 -4.63 -58.44
N GLN A 366 15.32 -5.56 -58.45
CA GLN A 366 14.61 -5.98 -59.63
C GLN A 366 13.81 -4.79 -60.22
N THR A 367 13.14 -4.02 -59.37
CA THR A 367 12.40 -2.81 -59.79
C THR A 367 13.32 -1.76 -60.39
N GLU A 368 14.52 -1.54 -59.80
CA GLU A 368 15.51 -0.60 -60.35
C GLU A 368 16.04 -1.05 -61.72
N VAL A 369 16.33 -2.35 -61.92
CA VAL A 369 16.79 -2.88 -63.20
C VAL A 369 15.70 -2.78 -64.25
N GLU A 370 14.44 -3.10 -63.93
CA GLU A 370 13.30 -2.91 -64.82
C GLU A 370 13.13 -1.43 -65.25
N LEU A 371 13.19 -0.49 -64.30
CA LEU A 371 13.10 0.94 -64.56
C LEU A 371 14.27 1.47 -65.41
N ALA A 372 15.49 0.97 -65.18
CA ALA A 372 16.65 1.35 -65.97
C ALA A 372 16.55 0.87 -67.43
N SER A 373 15.95 -0.30 -67.63
CA SER A 373 15.73 -0.87 -68.98
C SER A 373 14.42 -0.46 -69.63
N ALA A 374 13.51 0.19 -68.88
CA ALA A 374 12.20 0.58 -69.37
C ALA A 374 12.28 1.68 -70.44
N ARG A 375 11.47 1.52 -71.49
CA ARG A 375 11.33 2.55 -72.54
C ARG A 375 10.71 3.81 -71.93
N VAL A 376 11.39 4.94 -72.14
CA VAL A 376 10.88 6.25 -71.72
C VAL A 376 9.88 6.74 -72.77
N GLU A 377 8.66 6.95 -72.28
CA GLU A 377 7.63 7.59 -73.13
C GLU A 377 7.26 8.95 -72.54
N SER A 378 6.99 9.92 -73.47
CA SER A 378 6.53 11.23 -73.02
C SER A 378 5.03 11.40 -73.31
N ARG A 379 4.30 11.93 -72.33
CA ARG A 379 2.87 12.20 -72.45
C ARG A 379 2.56 13.57 -71.87
N LYS A 380 1.61 14.26 -72.52
CA LYS A 380 1.12 15.55 -72.07
C LYS A 380 -0.03 15.34 -71.07
N VAL A 381 0.02 16.05 -69.97
CA VAL A 381 -1.04 16.00 -68.93
C VAL A 381 -2.29 16.73 -69.53
N ARG A 382 -3.41 16.06 -69.49
CA ARG A 382 -4.70 16.54 -69.99
C ARG A 382 -5.30 17.63 -69.10
N PRO A 383 -6.31 18.36 -69.57
CA PRO A 383 -7.03 19.39 -68.81
C PRO A 383 -7.72 18.87 -67.58
N ASP A 384 -8.01 17.54 -67.49
CA ASP A 384 -8.57 16.84 -66.35
C ASP A 384 -7.50 16.36 -65.32
N GLY A 385 -6.25 16.76 -65.57
CA GLY A 385 -5.12 16.37 -64.72
C GLY A 385 -4.66 14.91 -64.88
N THR A 386 -5.14 14.18 -65.88
CA THR A 386 -4.77 12.78 -66.14
C THR A 386 -3.79 12.64 -67.30
N ILE A 387 -3.14 11.49 -67.39
CA ILE A 387 -2.41 11.00 -68.55
C ILE A 387 -3.02 9.70 -69.05
N VAL A 388 -2.81 9.39 -70.34
CA VAL A 388 -3.23 8.12 -70.95
C VAL A 388 -1.99 7.25 -71.22
N TYR A 389 -1.99 6.05 -70.74
CA TYR A 389 -0.99 5.00 -71.02
C TYR A 389 -1.70 3.68 -71.23
N GLN A 390 -1.43 2.99 -72.34
CA GLN A 390 -2.05 1.69 -72.69
C GLN A 390 -3.59 1.71 -72.55
N ASN A 391 -4.25 2.74 -73.12
CA ASN A 391 -5.69 2.93 -73.06
C ASN A 391 -6.32 3.16 -71.68
N ALA A 392 -5.53 3.22 -70.63
CA ALA A 392 -5.99 3.54 -69.26
C ALA A 392 -5.62 5.00 -68.90
N HIS A 393 -6.46 5.59 -68.02
CA HIS A 393 -6.25 6.94 -67.53
C HIS A 393 -5.62 6.83 -66.11
N TYR A 394 -4.53 7.57 -65.90
CA TYR A 394 -3.80 7.65 -64.65
C TYR A 394 -3.75 9.08 -64.15
N GLY A 395 -4.11 9.30 -62.91
CA GLY A 395 -4.19 10.60 -62.26
C GLY A 395 -5.29 10.65 -61.22
N PRO A 396 -5.63 11.84 -60.67
CA PRO A 396 -5.16 13.17 -61.13
C PRO A 396 -3.72 13.45 -60.68
N LEU A 397 -2.95 14.06 -61.60
CA LEU A 397 -1.68 14.73 -61.29
C LEU A 397 -1.98 16.17 -60.87
N GLY A 398 -1.12 16.82 -60.11
CA GLY A 398 -1.35 18.19 -59.63
C GLY A 398 -1.78 19.20 -60.71
N ASN A 399 -2.59 20.19 -60.36
CA ASN A 399 -3.12 21.20 -61.30
C ASN A 399 -2.04 22.02 -61.97
N ASP A 400 -0.88 22.16 -61.35
CA ASP A 400 0.33 22.81 -61.85
C ASP A 400 1.02 22.05 -63.01
N LEU A 401 0.65 20.79 -63.21
CA LEU A 401 1.16 19.96 -64.31
C LEU A 401 0.24 19.91 -65.54
N ILE A 402 -0.93 20.51 -65.46
CA ILE A 402 -1.89 20.54 -66.64
C ILE A 402 -1.24 21.19 -67.80
N GLY A 403 -1.17 20.48 -68.96
CA GLY A 403 -0.56 20.97 -70.18
C GLY A 403 0.97 20.75 -70.27
N GLU A 404 1.63 20.34 -69.16
CA GLU A 404 3.03 19.99 -69.13
C GLU A 404 3.29 18.59 -69.70
N THR A 405 4.52 18.32 -70.09
CA THR A 405 4.95 17.00 -70.59
C THR A 405 5.68 16.23 -69.51
N VAL A 406 5.18 15.07 -69.15
CA VAL A 406 5.80 14.14 -68.15
C VAL A 406 6.42 12.96 -68.88
N GLN A 407 7.42 12.38 -68.28
CA GLN A 407 8.07 11.16 -68.71
C GLN A 407 7.47 9.97 -67.98
N LEU A 408 7.20 8.89 -68.69
CA LEU A 408 6.64 7.65 -68.20
C LEU A 408 7.69 6.56 -68.30
N ARG A 409 7.86 5.80 -67.23
CA ARG A 409 8.59 4.51 -67.22
C ARG A 409 7.68 3.46 -66.64
N ALA A 410 7.56 2.33 -67.30
CA ALA A 410 6.71 1.26 -66.87
C ALA A 410 7.56 0.01 -66.53
N THR A 411 7.29 -0.58 -65.41
CA THR A 411 7.75 -1.97 -65.09
C THR A 411 6.64 -2.94 -65.49
N SER A 412 6.83 -4.22 -65.15
CA SER A 412 5.80 -5.23 -65.35
C SER A 412 4.50 -5.00 -64.58
N GLN A 413 4.56 -4.24 -63.46
CA GLN A 413 3.45 -4.07 -62.52
C GLN A 413 3.02 -2.61 -62.30
N LYS A 414 3.93 -1.64 -62.47
CA LYS A 414 3.70 -0.23 -62.12
C LYS A 414 4.13 0.72 -63.21
N LEU A 415 3.38 1.82 -63.33
CA LEU A 415 3.69 2.99 -64.12
C LEU A 415 4.24 4.10 -63.23
N TYR A 416 5.45 4.54 -63.52
CA TYR A 416 6.12 5.65 -62.85
C TYR A 416 6.11 6.90 -63.73
N ILE A 417 5.72 8.03 -63.17
CA ILE A 417 5.58 9.29 -63.83
C ILE A 417 6.60 10.30 -63.29
N TYR A 418 7.44 10.81 -64.19
CA TYR A 418 8.50 11.76 -63.85
C TYR A 418 8.26 13.11 -64.49
N PHE A 419 8.55 14.17 -63.76
CA PHE A 419 8.60 15.53 -64.30
C PHE A 419 9.95 16.16 -63.90
N HIS A 420 10.72 16.65 -64.89
CA HIS A 420 12.12 17.08 -64.71
C HIS A 420 12.98 16.10 -63.93
N ASP A 421 12.95 14.82 -64.29
CA ASP A 421 13.67 13.70 -63.69
C ASP A 421 13.29 13.40 -62.22
N LYS A 422 12.27 14.05 -61.67
CA LYS A 422 11.74 13.78 -60.35
C LYS A 422 10.49 12.91 -60.45
N LEU A 423 10.45 11.83 -59.70
CA LEU A 423 9.25 10.98 -59.57
C LEU A 423 8.14 11.79 -58.90
N ILE A 424 7.01 11.93 -59.57
CA ILE A 424 5.83 12.69 -59.12
C ILE A 424 4.66 11.78 -58.73
N ALA A 425 4.53 10.61 -59.35
CA ALA A 425 3.47 9.65 -59.07
C ALA A 425 3.86 8.24 -59.54
N SER A 426 3.28 7.23 -58.91
CA SER A 426 3.32 5.85 -59.37
C SER A 426 1.95 5.20 -59.26
N TYR A 427 1.57 4.41 -60.24
CA TYR A 427 0.30 3.71 -60.35
C TYR A 427 0.51 2.25 -60.69
N ILE A 428 -0.37 1.37 -60.21
CA ILE A 428 -0.40 -0.03 -60.62
C ILE A 428 -0.93 -0.09 -62.07
N LEU A 429 -0.27 -0.82 -62.93
CA LEU A 429 -0.76 -1.06 -64.28
C LEU A 429 -2.02 -1.94 -64.22
N VAL A 430 -3.11 -1.46 -64.76
CA VAL A 430 -4.33 -2.25 -64.95
C VAL A 430 -4.16 -3.01 -66.26
N GLU A 431 -4.18 -4.34 -66.19
CA GLU A 431 -4.24 -5.16 -67.41
C GLU A 431 -5.51 -4.76 -68.15
N GLY A 432 -5.34 -4.06 -69.27
CA GLY A 432 -6.45 -3.71 -70.15
C GLY A 432 -6.99 -4.98 -70.79
N ASN A 433 -8.26 -5.29 -70.60
CA ASN A 433 -8.97 -6.28 -71.36
C ASN A 433 -8.82 -5.93 -72.86
N ALA A 434 -7.99 -6.70 -73.54
CA ALA A 434 -8.00 -6.77 -74.96
C ALA A 434 -9.15 -7.71 -75.37
N GLU A 435 -10.40 -7.25 -75.25
CA GLU A 435 -11.53 -7.82 -76.01
C GLU A 435 -11.90 -6.86 -77.12
N GLY A 436 -11.47 -7.26 -78.24
CA GLY A 436 -11.99 -6.69 -79.46
C GLY A 436 -13.44 -7.08 -79.64
N ASP A 437 -14.28 -6.14 -79.79
CA ASP A 437 -15.52 -6.35 -80.56
C ASP A 437 -15.32 -5.81 -82.01
N GLU A 438 -15.17 -6.78 -82.86
CA GLU A 438 -15.53 -6.61 -84.30
C GLU A 438 -17.05 -6.55 -84.33
N GLU A 439 -17.60 -5.39 -84.76
CA GLU A 439 -18.65 -5.23 -85.80
C GLU A 439 -18.82 -3.74 -86.13
#